data_0e03d6e3eeef060b4525ea1376e43264
#
_entry.id   0e03d6e3eeef060b4525ea1376e43264
#
_cell.length_a   1.000
_cell.length_b   1.000
_cell.length_c   1.000
_cell.angle_alpha   90.00
_cell.angle_beta   90.00
_cell.angle_gamma   90.00
#
_symmetry.space_group_name_H-M   'P 1'
#
loop_
_entity.id
_entity.type
_entity.pdbx_description
1 polymer ?
#
loop_
_entity_poly.entity_id
_entity_poly.type
_entity_poly.pdbx_seq_one_letter_code
_entity_poly.pdbx_strand_id
1 'polypeptide(L)'
;MEKDNFVTEVVFRKFKDGEVIALFPYNVETYNGDIVFYMHVGQHGCVDYNHVVNKTKLITNPXEYXELKNELENXGYNLKVIRKRNYDKFFKEYCILRKKYESLS
;
A
#
# COMPACT_ATOMS: atom_id res chain seq x y z
N MET A 1 0.32 17.59 17.54
CA MET A 1 0.55 17.12 17.46
C MET A 1 1.08 16.60 16.64
N GLU A 2 1.47 16.48 16.32
CA GLU A 2 1.94 16.13 15.74
C GLU A 2 1.97 15.10 15.26
N LYS A 3 1.64 14.94 15.01
CA LYS A 3 1.54 13.99 14.74
C LYS A 3 2.08 13.49 13.84
N ASP A 4 1.99 13.60 13.47
CA ASP A 4 2.26 12.85 12.73
C ASP A 4 3.12 13.17 11.78
N ASN A 5 4.20 13.10 11.88
CA ASN A 5 5.20 13.20 10.93
C ASN A 5 5.47 11.90 10.24
N PHE A 6 4.64 10.94 10.52
CA PHE A 6 4.78 9.68 9.82
C PHE A 6 4.39 9.86 8.36
N VAL A 7 5.24 9.40 7.48
CA VAL A 7 4.97 9.39 6.05
C VAL A 7 4.69 7.96 5.64
N THR A 8 3.59 7.76 4.92
CA THR A 8 3.21 6.45 4.44
C THR A 8 3.51 6.38 2.95
N GLU A 9 4.34 5.43 2.55
CA GLU A 9 4.67 5.26 1.14
C GLU A 9 3.58 4.48 0.45
N VAL A 10 3.22 4.92 -0.74
CA VAL A 10 2.10 4.33 -1.47
C VAL A 10 2.45 4.20 -2.95
N VAL A 11 1.98 3.11 -3.55
CA VAL A 11 2.09 2.88 -4.99
C VAL A 11 0.68 2.90 -5.56
N PHE A 12 0.46 3.74 -6.58
CA PHE A 12 -0.85 3.78 -7.25
C PHE A 12 -0.76 3.03 -8.57
N ARG A 13 -1.68 2.10 -8.77
CA ARG A 13 -1.73 1.32 -10.00
C ARG A 13 -3.17 1.26 -10.51
N LYS A 14 -3.32 0.89 -11.76
CA LYS A 14 -4.62 0.91 -12.42
C LYS A 14 -4.91 -0.43 -13.08
N PHE A 15 -6.08 -0.98 -12.80
CA PHE A 15 -6.55 -2.20 -13.47
C PHE A 15 -7.00 -1.89 -14.89
N LYS A 16 -7.18 -2.95 -15.68
CA LYS A 16 -7.62 -2.81 -17.07
C LYS A 16 -8.94 -2.05 -17.20
N ASP A 17 -9.83 -2.23 -16.23
CA ASP A 17 -11.13 -1.55 -16.28
C ASP A 17 -11.07 -0.11 -15.81
N GLY A 18 -9.89 0.37 -15.49
CA GLY A 18 -9.70 1.76 -15.08
C GLY A 18 -9.74 2.01 -13.59
N GLU A 19 -10.05 1.00 -12.80
CA GLU A 19 -10.07 1.19 -11.35
C GLU A 19 -8.67 1.39 -10.81
N VAL A 20 -8.54 2.33 -9.88
CA VAL A 20 -7.26 2.66 -9.26
C VAL A 20 -7.15 2.00 -7.91
N ILE A 21 -5.99 1.43 -7.62
CA ILE A 21 -5.71 0.83 -6.34
C ILE A 21 -4.48 1.48 -5.72
N ALA A 22 -4.55 1.74 -4.43
CA ALA A 22 -3.43 2.22 -3.64
C ALA A 22 -2.85 1.03 -2.88
N LEU A 23 -1.56 0.78 -3.08
CA LEU A 23 -0.87 -0.31 -2.40
C LEU A 23 0.07 0.30 -1.37
N PHE A 24 0.04 -0.23 -0.16
CA PHE A 24 0.95 0.21 0.89
C PHE A 24 2.01 -0.87 1.07
N PRO A 25 3.10 -0.77 0.31
CA PRO A 25 3.98 -1.93 0.12
C PRO A 25 4.77 -2.36 1.34
N TYR A 26 4.83 -1.51 2.36
CA TYR A 26 5.57 -1.85 3.58
C TYR A 26 4.65 -2.11 4.77
N ASN A 27 3.35 -2.08 4.54
CA ASN A 27 2.38 -2.32 5.60
C ASN A 27 1.95 -3.78 5.52
N VAL A 28 2.78 -4.66 6.06
CA VAL A 28 2.58 -6.10 5.98
C VAL A 28 1.60 -6.54 7.04
N GLU A 29 0.59 -7.30 6.64
CA GLU A 29 -0.49 -7.66 7.55
C GLU A 29 -0.66 -9.15 7.78
N THR A 30 -0.14 -9.99 6.91
CA THR A 30 -0.35 -11.43 7.07
C THR A 30 0.96 -12.17 7.11
N TYR A 31 0.91 -13.35 7.69
CA TYR A 31 2.09 -14.21 7.78
C TYR A 31 2.62 -14.59 6.39
N ASN A 32 1.77 -14.52 5.38
CA ASN A 32 2.18 -14.80 4.00
C ASN A 32 2.81 -13.61 3.32
N GLY A 33 2.85 -12.46 3.97
CA GLY A 33 3.46 -11.28 3.39
C GLY A 33 2.53 -10.39 2.60
N ASP A 34 1.22 -10.57 2.76
CA ASP A 34 0.27 -9.68 2.09
C ASP A 34 0.34 -8.29 2.69
N ILE A 35 0.11 -7.29 1.85
CA ILE A 35 0.18 -5.90 2.28
C ILE A 35 -1.19 -5.25 2.14
N VAL A 36 -1.35 -4.14 2.81
CA VAL A 36 -2.62 -3.42 2.82
C VAL A 36 -2.85 -2.72 1.47
N PHE A 37 -4.10 -2.72 1.02
CA PHE A 37 -4.50 -1.93 -0.13
C PHE A 37 -5.74 -1.11 0.19
N TYR A 38 -5.99 -0.11 -0.64
CA TYR A 38 -7.18 0.72 -0.51
C TYR A 38 -7.70 1.05 -1.91
N MET A 39 -9.00 0.97 -2.08
CA MET A 39 -9.65 1.38 -3.31
C MET A 39 -10.76 2.36 -3.00
N HIS A 40 -11.25 3.01 -4.03
CA HIS A 40 -12.25 4.05 -3.91
C HIS A 40 -13.45 3.59 -3.08
N VAL A 41 -14.03 4.51 -2.33
CA VAL A 41 -15.22 4.29 -1.49
C VAL A 41 -14.95 3.30 -0.37
N GLY A 42 -13.76 3.36 0.19
CA GLY A 42 -13.48 2.65 1.42
C GLY A 42 -13.20 1.18 1.32
N GLN A 43 -13.07 0.65 0.11
CA GLN A 43 -12.68 -0.74 -0.03
C GLN A 43 -11.22 -0.91 0.40
N HIS A 44 -10.97 -1.80 1.33
CA HIS A 44 -9.61 -2.04 1.75
C HIS A 44 -9.47 -3.48 2.25
N GLY A 45 -8.24 -3.92 2.40
CA GLY A 45 -7.94 -5.26 2.84
C GLY A 45 -6.49 -5.54 2.59
N CYS A 46 -6.16 -6.82 2.44
CA CYS A 46 -4.79 -7.25 2.22
C CYS A 46 -4.67 -8.00 0.92
N VAL A 47 -3.52 -7.88 0.28
CA VAL A 47 -3.33 -8.49 -1.02
C VAL A 47 -1.85 -8.78 -1.24
N ASP A 48 -1.57 -9.76 -2.10
CA ASP A 48 -0.20 -10.05 -2.51
C ASP A 48 0.25 -8.97 -3.48
N TYR A 49 1.27 -8.24 -3.09
CA TYR A 49 1.78 -7.12 -3.90
C TYR A 49 2.10 -7.54 -5.33
N ASN A 50 2.87 -8.63 -5.47
CA ASN A 50 3.29 -9.05 -6.81
C ASN A 50 2.12 -9.48 -7.67
N HIS A 51 1.11 -10.08 -7.06
CA HIS A 51 -0.08 -10.48 -7.79
C HIS A 51 -0.77 -9.26 -8.40
N VAL A 52 -0.91 -8.21 -7.62
CA VAL A 52 -1.57 -6.99 -8.11
C VAL A 52 -0.70 -6.29 -9.16
N VAL A 53 0.60 -6.23 -8.93
CA VAL A 53 1.49 -5.59 -9.90
C VAL A 53 1.36 -6.27 -11.27
N ASN A 54 1.25 -7.59 -11.27
CA ASN A 54 1.13 -8.32 -12.53
C ASN A 54 -0.20 -8.09 -13.25
N LYS A 55 -1.20 -7.60 -12.55
CA LYS A 55 -2.53 -7.38 -13.13
C LYS A 55 -2.85 -5.93 -13.39
N THR A 56 -1.92 -5.03 -13.12
CA THR A 56 -2.18 -3.60 -13.20
C THR A 56 -1.04 -2.91 -13.90
N LYS A 57 -1.24 -1.63 -14.20
CA LYS A 57 -0.19 -0.77 -14.72
C LYS A 57 0.10 0.35 -13.76
N LEU A 58 1.36 0.73 -13.69
CA LEU A 58 1.76 1.86 -12.84
C LEU A 58 1.15 3.14 -13.38
N ILE A 59 0.63 3.97 -12.50
CA ILE A 59 0.11 5.27 -12.87
C ILE A 59 1.23 6.30 -12.72
N THR A 60 1.58 6.93 -13.82
CA THR A 60 2.62 7.96 -13.79
C THR A 60 2.06 9.38 -13.85
N ASN A 61 0.82 9.53 -14.28
CA ASN A 61 0.17 10.85 -14.35
C ASN A 61 -0.61 11.07 -13.05
N PRO A 62 -0.19 12.00 -12.21
CA PRO A 62 -0.89 12.20 -10.93
C PRO A 62 -2.38 12.47 -11.03
N UNK A 63 -2.78 12.76 -11.96
CA UNK A 63 -3.98 13.04 -12.09
C UNK A 63 -4.79 11.98 -12.00
N GLU A 64 -4.36 11.02 -12.55
CA GLU A 64 -5.15 9.80 -12.61
C GLU A 64 -5.43 9.24 -11.22
N TYR A 65 -4.64 9.57 -10.25
CA TYR A 65 -4.89 9.09 -8.89
C TYR A 65 -5.23 10.18 -7.86
N UNK A 66 -5.46 11.14 -8.25
CA UNK A 66 -5.70 12.13 -7.47
C UNK A 66 -6.77 11.99 -6.63
N GLU A 67 -7.84 11.65 -7.18
CA GLU A 67 -9.07 11.48 -6.39
C GLU A 67 -8.84 10.51 -5.24
N LEU A 68 -8.23 9.38 -5.52
CA LEU A 68 -7.97 8.39 -4.48
C LEU A 68 -6.95 8.92 -3.47
N LYS A 69 -5.95 9.62 -3.94
CA LYS A 69 -4.96 10.20 -3.05
C LYS A 69 -5.60 11.18 -2.08
N ASN A 70 -6.48 12.04 -2.60
CA ASN A 70 -7.18 13.00 -1.75
C ASN A 70 -8.06 12.30 -0.73
N GLU A 71 -8.71 11.24 -1.14
CA GLU A 71 -9.54 10.47 -0.23
C GLU A 71 -8.71 9.94 0.93
N LEU A 72 -7.53 9.41 0.65
CA LEU A 72 -6.64 8.90 1.69
C LEU A 72 -6.11 10.03 2.57
N GLU A 73 -5.73 11.14 1.98
CA GLU A 73 -5.22 12.27 2.75
C GLU A 73 -6.30 12.82 3.67
N ASN A 74 -7.53 12.80 3.24
CA ASN A 74 -8.63 13.20 4.12
C ASN A 74 -8.79 12.27 5.30
N UNK A 75 -8.27 11.08 5.09
CA UNK A 75 -8.28 10.28 6.04
C UNK A 75 -7.34 10.36 6.92
N GLY A 76 -6.45 11.21 6.77
CA GLY A 76 -5.37 11.42 7.69
C GLY A 76 -4.00 10.92 7.25
N TYR A 77 -3.91 10.31 6.10
CA TYR A 77 -2.62 9.81 5.63
C TYR A 77 -1.73 10.94 5.12
N ASN A 78 -0.46 10.84 5.44
CA ASN A 78 0.57 11.70 4.88
C ASN A 78 1.32 10.86 3.86
N LEU A 79 1.01 11.01 2.58
CA LEU A 79 1.43 10.06 1.56
C LEU A 79 2.69 10.50 0.83
N LYS A 80 3.57 9.54 0.60
CA LYS A 80 4.69 9.70 -0.32
C LYS A 80 4.51 8.69 -1.44
N VAL A 81 4.30 9.18 -2.66
CA VAL A 81 4.06 8.31 -3.79
C VAL A 81 5.38 7.74 -4.29
N ILE A 82 5.45 6.43 -4.37
CA ILE A 82 6.62 5.74 -4.93
C ILE A 82 6.16 4.88 -6.09
N ARG A 83 7.10 4.41 -6.89
CA ARG A 83 6.75 3.68 -8.11
C ARG A 83 6.81 2.17 -7.95
N LYS A 84 7.63 1.68 -7.04
CA LYS A 84 7.69 0.26 -6.81
C LYS A 84 8.24 -0.02 -5.42
N ARG A 85 7.98 -1.22 -4.96
CA ARG A 85 8.39 -1.64 -3.63
C ARG A 85 9.89 -1.96 -3.61
N ASN A 86 10.58 -1.49 -2.58
CA ASN A 86 11.93 -1.92 -2.30
C ASN A 86 11.84 -3.25 -1.54
N TYR A 87 12.35 -4.32 -2.13
CA TYR A 87 12.17 -5.63 -1.53
C TYR A 87 12.82 -5.74 -0.16
N ASP A 88 14.02 -5.19 0.01
CA ASP A 88 14.71 -5.30 1.28
C ASP A 88 13.95 -4.59 2.39
N LYS A 89 13.37 -3.45 2.09
CA LYS A 89 12.57 -2.72 3.06
C LYS A 89 11.30 -3.50 3.42
N PHE A 90 10.64 -4.08 2.44
CA PHE A 90 9.50 -4.94 2.67
C PHE A 90 9.89 -6.13 3.52
N PHE A 91 11.02 -6.77 3.19
CA PHE A 91 11.42 -7.98 3.88
C PHE A 91 11.68 -7.73 5.37
N LYS A 92 12.24 -6.57 5.70
CA LYS A 92 12.43 -6.21 7.10
C LYS A 92 11.10 -6.19 7.84
N GLU A 93 10.09 -5.54 7.25
CA GLU A 93 8.78 -5.46 7.88
C GLU A 93 8.13 -6.83 7.96
N TYR A 94 8.32 -7.63 6.93
CA TYR A 94 7.79 -8.98 6.90
C TYR A 94 8.39 -9.83 8.02
N CYS A 95 9.70 -9.73 8.23
CA CYS A 95 10.36 -10.49 9.29
C CYS A 95 9.88 -10.05 10.68
N ILE A 96 9.67 -8.76 10.86
CA ILE A 96 9.14 -8.26 12.12
C ILE A 96 7.77 -8.87 12.41
N LEU A 97 6.91 -8.88 11.39
CA LEU A 97 5.59 -9.44 11.54
C LEU A 97 5.65 -10.93 11.86
N ARG A 98 6.49 -11.68 11.16
CA ARG A 98 6.59 -13.11 11.38
C ARG A 98 7.08 -13.44 12.77
N LYS A 99 8.05 -12.68 13.26
CA LYS A 99 8.54 -12.89 14.64
C LYS A 99 7.43 -12.64 15.63
N LYS A 100 6.61 -11.62 15.39
CA LYS A 100 5.50 -11.32 16.27
C LYS A 100 4.52 -12.50 16.34
N TYR A 101 4.17 -13.06 15.18
CA TYR A 101 3.28 -14.20 15.14
C TYR A 101 3.90 -15.42 15.80
N GLU A 102 5.18 -15.64 15.57
CA GLU A 102 5.86 -16.81 16.13
C GLU A 102 5.94 -16.72 17.64
N SER A 103 6.07 -15.52 18.17
CA SER A 103 6.14 -15.36 19.63
C SER A 103 4.80 -15.55 20.32
N LEU A 104 3.71 -15.49 19.55
CA LEU A 104 2.38 -15.70 20.09
C LEU A 104 1.98 -17.17 20.18
N SER A 105 2.70 -18.04 19.49
CA SER A 105 2.31 -19.45 19.44
C SER A 105 2.93 -20.29 20.56
#